data_6c3ae13db379a82ff95ec05ac5483720
#
_entry.id   6c3ae13db379a82ff95ec05ac5483720
#
_cell.length_a   1.000
_cell.length_b   1.000
_cell.length_c   1.000
_cell.angle_alpha   90.00
_cell.angle_beta   90.00
_cell.angle_gamma   90.00
#
_symmetry.space_group_name_H-M   'P 1'
#
loop_
_entity.id
_entity.type
_entity.pdbx_description
1 polymer ?
#
loop_
_entity_poly.entity_id
_entity_poly.type
_entity_poly.pdbx_seq_one_letter_code
_entity_poly.pdbx_strand_id
1 'polypeptide(L)'
;IISLIKSAKSPVILYGSGVDHHPDRGYLLTLIDGIANKTGAFVGHLTQGCNAAGAWLSGAVPHRGPCGALIDEKIDYDSFLTNNEDNVYLLFGVDPSLDFADSLKVKSSLKNAKFVVGFSAFENQALLDCCDLILPIATYAENEGTFVNCFGMSQKFECAVKPVEDAKPGWKILRRLGSEMNLKNFEAISVDDVFDPFTQKMVFESTKVTRQNKSICISTVKEDRGNIEITTEIPPYSTDQLLRNATSLQQMRQSGDDSIRLNESCAAQLELSDGDKIGIEVSKARAIGKLKIDNAVPDKTCMIFSAREALTNVALNGARARLFNIQSDT
;
A
#
# COMPACT_ATOMS: atom_id res chain seq x y z
N ILE A 1 22.11 -10.85 -20.89
CA ILE A 1 21.45 -9.65 -20.36
C ILE A 1 22.44 -8.48 -20.29
N ILE A 2 23.58 -8.60 -19.58
CA ILE A 2 24.55 -7.50 -19.39
C ILE A 2 25.06 -6.93 -20.73
N SER A 3 25.40 -7.77 -21.71
CA SER A 3 25.84 -7.33 -23.03
C SER A 3 24.76 -6.55 -23.77
N LEU A 4 23.51 -7.00 -23.69
CA LEU A 4 22.36 -6.31 -24.30
C LEU A 4 22.14 -4.93 -23.70
N ILE A 5 22.19 -4.80 -22.37
CA ILE A 5 22.02 -3.50 -21.68
C ILE A 5 23.16 -2.54 -22.09
N LYS A 6 24.41 -3.03 -22.15
CA LYS A 6 25.56 -2.21 -22.53
C LYS A 6 25.56 -1.75 -24.01
N SER A 7 24.96 -2.52 -24.91
CA SER A 7 24.83 -2.19 -26.32
C SER A 7 23.58 -1.42 -26.70
N ALA A 8 22.62 -1.28 -25.76
CA ALA A 8 21.38 -0.57 -26.02
C ALA A 8 21.64 0.93 -26.22
N LYS A 9 21.02 1.50 -27.26
CA LYS A 9 21.12 2.95 -27.54
C LYS A 9 20.34 3.80 -26.57
N SER A 10 19.25 3.27 -26.00
CA SER A 10 18.34 3.98 -25.09
C SER A 10 17.77 2.98 -24.08
N PRO A 11 18.58 2.50 -23.12
CA PRO A 11 18.10 1.54 -22.14
C PRO A 11 17.11 2.19 -21.16
N VAL A 12 16.10 1.44 -20.75
CA VAL A 12 15.09 1.86 -19.78
C VAL A 12 14.96 0.78 -18.70
N ILE A 13 14.90 1.19 -17.45
CA ILE A 13 14.63 0.33 -16.30
C ILE A 13 13.28 0.74 -15.75
N LEU A 14 12.30 -0.17 -15.81
CA LEU A 14 11.00 0.02 -15.19
C LEU A 14 10.91 -0.84 -13.93
N TYR A 15 10.46 -0.25 -12.83
CA TYR A 15 10.19 -0.98 -11.60
C TYR A 15 8.82 -0.62 -11.03
N GLY A 16 8.24 -1.48 -10.22
CA GLY A 16 6.91 -1.30 -9.66
C GLY A 16 6.75 -2.03 -8.33
N SER A 17 5.55 -2.53 -8.06
CA SER A 17 5.14 -3.13 -6.78
C SER A 17 6.08 -4.19 -6.23
N GLY A 18 6.70 -5.00 -7.07
CA GLY A 18 7.68 -6.01 -6.65
C GLY A 18 8.90 -5.41 -5.94
N VAL A 19 9.31 -4.19 -6.32
CA VAL A 19 10.37 -3.44 -5.62
C VAL A 19 9.80 -2.65 -4.46
N ASP A 20 8.62 -2.04 -4.64
CA ASP A 20 8.02 -1.17 -3.62
C ASP A 20 7.69 -1.91 -2.32
N HIS A 21 7.24 -3.16 -2.43
CA HIS A 21 6.86 -3.99 -1.30
C HIS A 21 7.97 -4.95 -0.84
N HIS A 22 9.16 -4.87 -1.44
CA HIS A 22 10.27 -5.73 -1.03
C HIS A 22 10.89 -5.24 0.28
N PRO A 23 11.23 -6.12 1.25
CA PRO A 23 11.90 -5.73 2.49
C PRO A 23 13.18 -4.91 2.26
N ASP A 24 13.95 -5.30 1.24
CA ASP A 24 15.19 -4.61 0.86
C ASP A 24 14.98 -3.53 -0.22
N ARG A 25 13.79 -2.89 -0.26
CA ARG A 25 13.45 -1.86 -1.25
C ARG A 25 14.55 -0.80 -1.41
N GLY A 26 15.09 -0.30 -0.31
CA GLY A 26 16.14 0.72 -0.33
C GLY A 26 17.40 0.25 -1.05
N TYR A 27 17.81 -1.00 -0.84
CA TYR A 27 18.95 -1.62 -1.51
C TYR A 27 18.68 -1.83 -2.99
N LEU A 28 17.51 -2.36 -3.36
CA LEU A 28 17.10 -2.54 -4.74
C LEU A 28 17.08 -1.23 -5.52
N LEU A 29 16.57 -0.15 -4.94
CA LEU A 29 16.60 1.18 -5.55
C LEU A 29 18.03 1.69 -5.75
N THR A 30 18.94 1.42 -4.82
CA THR A 30 20.35 1.79 -4.96
C THR A 30 21.02 1.02 -6.10
N LEU A 31 20.71 -0.27 -6.26
CA LEU A 31 21.19 -1.07 -7.39
C LEU A 31 20.65 -0.56 -8.72
N ILE A 32 19.36 -0.24 -8.79
CA ILE A 32 18.71 0.34 -9.98
C ILE A 32 19.42 1.63 -10.39
N ASP A 33 19.62 2.55 -9.42
CA ASP A 33 20.32 3.81 -9.67
C ASP A 33 21.79 3.57 -10.12
N GLY A 34 22.47 2.62 -9.50
CA GLY A 34 23.84 2.24 -9.87
C GLY A 34 23.94 1.71 -11.31
N ILE A 35 22.99 0.87 -11.72
CA ILE A 35 22.90 0.35 -13.09
C ILE A 35 22.59 1.49 -14.06
N ALA A 36 21.59 2.32 -13.74
CA ALA A 36 21.19 3.44 -14.57
C ALA A 36 22.33 4.42 -14.81
N ASN A 37 23.06 4.79 -13.75
CA ASN A 37 24.22 5.69 -13.86
C ASN A 37 25.35 5.12 -14.73
N LYS A 38 25.58 3.78 -14.68
CA LYS A 38 26.63 3.13 -15.48
C LYS A 38 26.25 2.90 -16.94
N THR A 39 24.96 2.81 -17.23
CA THR A 39 24.46 2.45 -18.57
C THR A 39 23.81 3.62 -19.31
N GLY A 40 23.57 4.74 -18.62
CA GLY A 40 22.79 5.86 -19.14
C GLY A 40 21.30 5.53 -19.25
N ALA A 41 20.79 4.52 -18.52
CA ALA A 41 19.40 4.11 -18.59
C ALA A 41 18.48 5.15 -17.94
N PHE A 42 17.32 5.36 -18.56
CA PHE A 42 16.19 6.05 -17.91
C PHE A 42 15.53 5.12 -16.88
N VAL A 43 15.17 5.66 -15.73
CA VAL A 43 14.47 4.89 -14.70
C VAL A 43 13.03 5.39 -14.61
N GLY A 44 12.08 4.47 -14.75
CA GLY A 44 10.65 4.72 -14.61
C GLY A 44 10.06 3.94 -13.44
N HIS A 45 9.26 4.62 -12.62
CA HIS A 45 8.52 3.99 -11.53
C HIS A 45 7.05 3.80 -11.94
N LEU A 46 6.61 2.55 -11.97
CA LEU A 46 5.22 2.18 -12.18
C LEU A 46 4.52 2.14 -10.81
N THR A 47 3.96 3.27 -10.42
CA THR A 47 3.32 3.43 -9.11
C THR A 47 2.01 2.64 -9.00
N GLN A 48 1.69 2.18 -7.81
CA GLN A 48 0.34 1.71 -7.50
C GLN A 48 -0.58 2.92 -7.31
N GLY A 49 -1.75 2.85 -7.94
CA GLY A 49 -2.72 3.94 -7.91
C GLY A 49 -2.40 5.08 -8.89
N CYS A 50 -3.45 5.64 -9.45
CA CYS A 50 -3.38 6.64 -10.52
C CYS A 50 -2.93 8.04 -10.03
N ASN A 51 -2.95 8.29 -8.72
CA ASN A 51 -2.57 9.59 -8.13
C ASN A 51 -1.42 9.50 -7.12
N ALA A 52 -0.56 8.50 -7.21
CA ALA A 52 0.57 8.37 -6.28
C ALA A 52 1.50 9.60 -6.33
N ALA A 53 1.78 10.13 -7.53
CA ALA A 53 2.57 11.35 -7.67
C ALA A 53 1.87 12.57 -7.04
N GLY A 54 0.55 12.68 -7.19
CA GLY A 54 -0.23 13.74 -6.54
C GLY A 54 -0.21 13.66 -5.02
N ALA A 55 -0.31 12.45 -4.45
CA ALA A 55 -0.20 12.25 -3.02
C ALA A 55 1.17 12.70 -2.46
N TRP A 56 2.26 12.38 -3.16
CA TRP A 56 3.59 12.87 -2.81
C TRP A 56 3.70 14.38 -2.89
N LEU A 57 3.18 14.99 -3.95
CA LEU A 57 3.23 16.42 -4.17
C LEU A 57 2.38 17.19 -3.15
N SER A 58 1.24 16.64 -2.75
CA SER A 58 0.41 17.24 -1.70
C SER A 58 0.98 17.09 -0.29
N GLY A 59 2.01 16.28 -0.11
CA GLY A 59 2.59 15.98 1.21
C GLY A 59 1.77 14.96 2.01
N ALA A 60 0.91 14.18 1.35
CA ALA A 60 0.18 13.08 1.97
C ALA A 60 1.10 11.86 2.20
N VAL A 61 2.31 12.11 2.70
CA VAL A 61 3.34 11.11 3.04
C VAL A 61 4.01 11.52 4.35
N PRO A 62 4.41 10.56 5.20
CA PRO A 62 4.82 10.86 6.59
C PRO A 62 6.18 11.55 6.72
N HIS A 63 6.94 11.68 5.65
CA HIS A 63 8.34 12.14 5.70
C HIS A 63 8.62 13.38 4.84
N ARG A 64 7.59 13.94 4.20
CA ARG A 64 7.66 15.16 3.39
C ARG A 64 6.37 15.96 3.53
N GLY A 65 6.51 17.26 3.56
CA GLY A 65 5.40 18.18 3.39
C GLY A 65 5.07 18.46 1.92
N PRO A 66 4.12 19.37 1.67
CA PRO A 66 3.71 19.77 0.32
C PRO A 66 4.88 20.18 -0.58
N CYS A 67 4.82 19.77 -1.84
CA CYS A 67 5.87 20.00 -2.85
C CYS A 67 7.25 19.44 -2.43
N GLY A 68 7.28 18.39 -1.62
CA GLY A 68 8.51 17.76 -1.16
C GLY A 68 9.26 18.53 -0.06
N ALA A 69 8.62 19.51 0.56
CA ALA A 69 9.20 20.28 1.65
C ALA A 69 9.74 19.37 2.74
N LEU A 70 10.86 19.77 3.35
CA LEU A 70 11.38 19.06 4.53
C LEU A 70 10.46 19.33 5.72
N ILE A 71 10.21 18.30 6.50
CA ILE A 71 9.51 18.39 7.78
C ILE A 71 10.49 18.02 8.89
N ASP A 72 10.42 18.73 10.01
CA ASP A 72 11.36 18.55 11.12
C ASP A 72 11.08 17.24 11.88
N GLU A 73 9.82 16.92 12.08
CA GLU A 73 9.40 15.68 12.72
C GLU A 73 9.09 14.63 11.65
N LYS A 74 9.88 13.57 11.65
CA LYS A 74 9.65 12.39 10.82
C LYS A 74 8.83 11.39 11.60
N ILE A 75 7.60 11.16 11.16
CA ILE A 75 6.79 10.08 11.68
C ILE A 75 7.10 8.85 10.83
N ASP A 76 7.72 7.84 11.44
CA ASP A 76 7.83 6.52 10.82
C ASP A 76 6.61 5.66 11.14
N TYR A 77 6.46 4.56 10.43
CA TYR A 77 5.31 3.66 10.59
C TYR A 77 5.24 3.06 12.00
N ASP A 78 6.37 2.77 12.60
CA ASP A 78 6.41 2.19 13.94
C ASP A 78 6.03 3.20 15.02
N SER A 79 6.48 4.45 14.90
CA SER A 79 6.08 5.52 15.83
C SER A 79 4.61 5.89 15.68
N PHE A 80 4.06 5.83 14.46
CA PHE A 80 2.63 6.01 14.23
C PHE A 80 1.78 4.95 14.94
N LEU A 81 2.26 3.71 15.00
CA LEU A 81 1.59 2.58 15.64
C LEU A 81 2.02 2.33 17.09
N THR A 82 2.61 3.31 17.76
CA THR A 82 2.88 3.17 19.20
C THR A 82 1.56 3.14 19.96
N ASN A 83 1.44 2.18 20.87
CA ASN A 83 0.31 2.11 21.80
C ASN A 83 0.37 3.29 22.78
N ASN A 84 -0.27 4.38 22.41
CA ASN A 84 -0.39 5.54 23.26
C ASN A 84 -1.86 5.88 23.43
N GLU A 85 -2.34 5.81 24.68
CA GLU A 85 -3.73 6.10 25.05
C GLU A 85 -4.12 7.57 24.79
N ASP A 86 -3.18 8.45 24.57
CA ASP A 86 -3.44 9.86 24.23
C ASP A 86 -3.58 10.11 22.72
N ASN A 87 -3.30 9.13 21.87
CA ASN A 87 -3.38 9.29 20.43
C ASN A 87 -4.83 9.44 19.95
N VAL A 88 -5.01 10.35 18.98
CA VAL A 88 -6.23 10.48 18.19
C VAL A 88 -5.90 10.10 16.75
N TYR A 89 -6.62 9.13 16.20
CA TYR A 89 -6.43 8.68 14.82
C TYR A 89 -7.53 9.16 13.89
N LEU A 90 -7.13 9.65 12.72
CA LEU A 90 -8.01 9.99 11.62
C LEU A 90 -7.75 9.01 10.47
N LEU A 91 -8.66 8.07 10.25
CA LEU A 91 -8.58 7.05 9.22
C LEU A 91 -9.30 7.55 7.97
N PHE A 92 -8.55 8.07 7.00
CA PHE A 92 -9.13 8.68 5.81
C PHE A 92 -9.13 7.74 4.62
N GLY A 93 -10.29 7.15 4.29
CA GLY A 93 -10.49 6.28 3.14
C GLY A 93 -9.73 4.95 3.22
N VAL A 94 -9.37 4.48 4.42
CA VAL A 94 -8.59 3.24 4.63
C VAL A 94 -9.39 2.21 5.41
N ASP A 95 -9.11 0.94 5.13
CA ASP A 95 -9.63 -0.21 5.85
C ASP A 95 -8.56 -0.76 6.80
N PRO A 96 -8.77 -0.72 8.13
CA PRO A 96 -7.78 -1.18 9.10
C PRO A 96 -7.39 -2.66 8.97
N SER A 97 -8.22 -3.46 8.32
CA SER A 97 -7.96 -4.89 8.11
C SER A 97 -7.15 -5.17 6.85
N LEU A 98 -7.33 -4.36 5.79
CA LEU A 98 -6.90 -4.72 4.43
C LEU A 98 -5.83 -3.79 3.85
N ASP A 99 -5.73 -2.55 4.32
CA ASP A 99 -4.86 -1.54 3.73
C ASP A 99 -3.51 -1.39 4.45
N PHE A 100 -3.26 -2.18 5.50
CA PHE A 100 -2.03 -2.14 6.27
C PHE A 100 -1.30 -3.48 6.25
N ALA A 101 0.02 -3.46 6.19
CA ALA A 101 0.84 -4.67 6.17
C ALA A 101 0.72 -5.49 7.48
N ASP A 102 0.61 -4.82 8.63
CA ASP A 102 0.40 -5.45 9.94
C ASP A 102 -0.93 -4.99 10.53
N SER A 103 -2.02 -5.58 10.05
CA SER A 103 -3.37 -5.20 10.48
C SER A 103 -3.63 -5.53 11.95
N LEU A 104 -2.96 -6.53 12.54
CA LEU A 104 -3.11 -6.85 13.96
C LEU A 104 -2.51 -5.76 14.84
N LYS A 105 -1.32 -5.27 14.49
CA LYS A 105 -0.68 -4.15 15.21
C LYS A 105 -1.50 -2.87 15.07
N VAL A 106 -2.00 -2.58 13.87
CA VAL A 106 -2.89 -1.43 13.61
C VAL A 106 -4.14 -1.50 14.47
N LYS A 107 -4.88 -2.62 14.44
CA LYS A 107 -6.10 -2.80 15.24
C LYS A 107 -5.82 -2.68 16.75
N SER A 108 -4.69 -3.20 17.22
CA SER A 108 -4.28 -3.06 18.62
C SER A 108 -4.04 -1.60 18.99
N SER A 109 -3.33 -0.84 18.15
CA SER A 109 -3.06 0.58 18.36
C SER A 109 -4.34 1.42 18.35
N LEU A 110 -5.27 1.13 17.43
CA LEU A 110 -6.55 1.83 17.36
C LEU A 110 -7.43 1.56 18.58
N LYS A 111 -7.47 0.32 19.09
CA LYS A 111 -8.22 -0.03 20.30
C LYS A 111 -7.72 0.65 21.57
N ASN A 112 -6.43 0.98 21.62
CA ASN A 112 -5.82 1.67 22.76
C ASN A 112 -5.77 3.19 22.59
N ALA A 113 -6.30 3.72 21.49
CA ALA A 113 -6.32 5.13 21.19
C ALA A 113 -7.37 5.88 22.04
N LYS A 114 -7.12 7.16 22.27
CA LYS A 114 -8.07 8.04 22.94
C LYS A 114 -9.35 8.24 22.15
N PHE A 115 -9.23 8.36 20.83
CA PHE A 115 -10.35 8.55 19.93
C PHE A 115 -9.97 8.19 18.50
N VAL A 116 -10.88 7.54 17.77
CA VAL A 116 -10.65 7.15 16.38
C VAL A 116 -11.82 7.63 15.51
N VAL A 117 -11.50 8.42 14.49
CA VAL A 117 -12.47 8.89 13.49
C VAL A 117 -12.19 8.22 12.15
N GLY A 118 -13.18 7.49 11.65
CA GLY A 118 -13.17 6.93 10.29
C GLY A 118 -13.82 7.90 9.31
N PHE A 119 -13.18 8.15 8.18
CA PHE A 119 -13.76 8.85 7.02
C PHE A 119 -13.89 7.81 5.92
N SER A 120 -15.09 7.35 5.64
CA SER A 120 -15.29 6.25 4.69
C SER A 120 -16.54 6.43 3.85
N ALA A 121 -16.48 5.99 2.59
CA ALA A 121 -17.65 5.90 1.71
C ALA A 121 -18.46 4.62 1.95
N PHE A 122 -17.88 3.64 2.64
CA PHE A 122 -18.50 2.34 2.90
C PHE A 122 -18.33 1.98 4.39
N GLU A 123 -19.38 1.46 4.97
CA GLU A 123 -19.33 0.84 6.27
C GLU A 123 -18.76 -0.58 6.14
N ASN A 124 -17.86 -0.95 7.02
CA ASN A 124 -17.38 -2.32 7.17
C ASN A 124 -17.12 -2.66 8.63
N GLN A 125 -17.05 -3.96 8.94
CA GLN A 125 -16.90 -4.42 10.31
C GLN A 125 -15.61 -3.94 10.97
N ALA A 126 -14.52 -3.83 10.21
CA ALA A 126 -13.24 -3.39 10.74
C ALA A 126 -13.26 -1.92 11.22
N LEU A 127 -14.01 -1.06 10.52
CA LEU A 127 -14.23 0.33 10.97
C LEU A 127 -15.16 0.39 12.17
N LEU A 128 -16.24 -0.40 12.19
CA LEU A 128 -17.17 -0.46 13.32
C LEU A 128 -16.49 -0.95 14.60
N ASP A 129 -15.53 -1.87 14.48
CA ASP A 129 -14.82 -2.45 15.63
C ASP A 129 -13.79 -1.51 16.25
N CYS A 130 -13.32 -0.47 15.53
CA CYS A 130 -12.22 0.36 15.98
C CYS A 130 -12.48 1.87 15.98
N CYS A 131 -13.53 2.35 15.32
CA CYS A 131 -13.84 3.79 15.26
C CYS A 131 -14.91 4.19 16.27
N ASP A 132 -14.67 5.29 16.98
CA ASP A 132 -15.66 5.94 17.86
C ASP A 132 -16.67 6.75 17.05
N LEU A 133 -16.27 7.24 15.87
CA LEU A 133 -17.09 8.02 14.95
C LEU A 133 -16.72 7.67 13.51
N ILE A 134 -17.74 7.46 12.67
CA ILE A 134 -17.55 7.30 11.21
C ILE A 134 -18.28 8.45 10.51
N LEU A 135 -17.55 9.20 9.70
CA LEU A 135 -18.07 10.29 8.87
C LEU A 135 -18.16 9.84 7.42
N PRO A 136 -19.34 9.93 6.78
CA PRO A 136 -19.51 9.50 5.40
C PRO A 136 -18.80 10.46 4.44
N ILE A 137 -17.90 9.94 3.62
CA ILE A 137 -17.24 10.68 2.54
C ILE A 137 -17.75 10.22 1.18
N ALA A 138 -17.74 11.14 0.23
CA ALA A 138 -18.07 10.88 -1.16
C ALA A 138 -17.07 9.92 -1.81
N THR A 139 -17.55 9.05 -2.70
CA THR A 139 -16.70 8.21 -3.57
C THR A 139 -15.99 9.05 -4.64
N TYR A 140 -15.09 8.44 -5.40
CA TYR A 140 -14.33 9.18 -6.43
C TYR A 140 -15.24 9.76 -7.52
N ALA A 141 -16.35 9.09 -7.88
CA ALA A 141 -17.29 9.56 -8.89
C ALA A 141 -18.16 10.76 -8.41
N GLU A 142 -18.23 10.94 -7.10
CA GLU A 142 -18.98 12.00 -6.42
C GLU A 142 -18.08 13.16 -5.97
N ASN A 143 -16.80 13.08 -6.29
CA ASN A 143 -15.78 14.06 -5.95
C ASN A 143 -15.31 14.82 -7.20
N GLU A 144 -14.67 15.94 -6.95
CA GLU A 144 -13.88 16.73 -7.89
C GLU A 144 -12.45 16.83 -7.37
N GLY A 145 -11.48 17.04 -8.24
CA GLY A 145 -10.09 17.15 -7.83
C GLY A 145 -9.10 17.15 -8.97
N THR A 146 -7.85 16.86 -8.64
CA THR A 146 -6.76 16.79 -9.61
C THR A 146 -5.89 15.57 -9.32
N PHE A 147 -5.65 14.78 -10.36
CA PHE A 147 -4.69 13.68 -10.33
C PHE A 147 -3.39 14.09 -11.02
N VAL A 148 -2.27 13.63 -10.48
CA VAL A 148 -0.96 13.77 -11.12
C VAL A 148 -0.44 12.38 -11.42
N ASN A 149 -0.23 12.09 -12.70
CA ASN A 149 0.25 10.79 -13.15
C ASN A 149 1.78 10.63 -12.97
N CYS A 150 2.30 9.44 -13.29
CA CYS A 150 3.73 9.13 -13.18
C CYS A 150 4.63 9.95 -14.12
N PHE A 151 4.08 10.64 -15.11
CA PHE A 151 4.79 11.60 -15.98
C PHE A 151 4.79 13.03 -15.42
N GLY A 152 4.17 13.25 -14.26
CA GLY A 152 4.03 14.59 -13.68
C GLY A 152 2.92 15.42 -14.34
N MET A 153 2.09 14.82 -15.17
CA MET A 153 0.99 15.52 -15.84
C MET A 153 -0.20 15.65 -14.86
N SER A 154 -0.60 16.87 -14.62
CA SER A 154 -1.76 17.22 -13.80
C SER A 154 -3.04 17.16 -14.64
N GLN A 155 -4.04 16.45 -14.16
CA GLN A 155 -5.32 16.23 -14.82
C GLN A 155 -6.46 16.49 -13.85
N LYS A 156 -7.23 17.55 -14.12
CA LYS A 156 -8.42 17.91 -13.35
C LYS A 156 -9.59 17.02 -13.74
N PHE A 157 -10.42 16.68 -12.76
CA PHE A 157 -11.67 15.97 -12.97
C PHE A 157 -12.80 16.60 -12.15
N GLU A 158 -14.02 16.43 -12.63
CA GLU A 158 -15.24 16.94 -12.00
C GLU A 158 -16.09 15.76 -11.49
N CYS A 159 -16.99 16.03 -10.56
CA CYS A 159 -17.91 15.02 -10.08
C CYS A 159 -18.88 14.59 -11.18
N ALA A 160 -19.02 13.29 -11.38
CA ALA A 160 -19.95 12.72 -12.36
C ALA A 160 -21.38 12.66 -11.81
N VAL A 161 -21.53 12.46 -10.50
CA VAL A 161 -22.83 12.35 -9.80
C VAL A 161 -22.74 13.06 -8.46
N LYS A 162 -23.89 13.46 -7.92
CA LYS A 162 -23.94 14.08 -6.58
C LYS A 162 -23.68 13.02 -5.50
N PRO A 163 -23.01 13.40 -4.40
CA PRO A 163 -22.87 12.53 -3.24
C PRO A 163 -24.22 12.03 -2.72
N VAL A 164 -24.23 10.79 -2.25
CA VAL A 164 -25.42 10.13 -1.70
C VAL A 164 -25.70 10.69 -0.29
N GLU A 165 -26.96 11.05 -0.04
CA GLU A 165 -27.46 11.48 1.29
C GLU A 165 -26.57 12.52 1.97
N ASP A 166 -26.05 12.19 3.15
CA ASP A 166 -25.20 13.07 3.96
C ASP A 166 -23.70 13.02 3.62
N ALA A 167 -23.29 12.16 2.69
CA ALA A 167 -21.90 12.07 2.26
C ALA A 167 -21.41 13.41 1.68
N LYS A 168 -20.19 13.76 2.01
CA LYS A 168 -19.55 15.01 1.53
C LYS A 168 -18.19 14.70 0.92
N PRO A 169 -17.74 15.49 -0.04
CA PRO A 169 -16.32 15.45 -0.46
C PRO A 169 -15.41 15.53 0.75
N GLY A 170 -14.48 14.59 0.87
CA GLY A 170 -13.65 14.47 2.07
C GLY A 170 -12.88 15.74 2.41
N TRP A 171 -12.42 16.49 1.39
CA TRP A 171 -11.74 17.76 1.60
C TRP A 171 -12.62 18.81 2.30
N LYS A 172 -13.95 18.83 2.06
CA LYS A 172 -14.90 19.74 2.73
C LYS A 172 -15.04 19.43 4.22
N ILE A 173 -15.01 18.13 4.56
CA ILE A 173 -15.05 17.70 5.97
C ILE A 173 -13.73 18.09 6.65
N LEU A 174 -12.58 17.81 6.05
CA LEU A 174 -11.27 18.20 6.58
C LEU A 174 -11.16 19.72 6.72
N ARG A 175 -11.62 20.49 5.73
CA ARG A 175 -11.67 21.94 5.80
C ARG A 175 -12.49 22.43 7.00
N ARG A 176 -13.66 21.87 7.20
CA ARG A 176 -14.53 22.23 8.34
C ARG A 176 -13.85 21.89 9.67
N LEU A 177 -13.26 20.71 9.77
CA LEU A 177 -12.53 20.29 10.96
C LEU A 177 -11.36 21.25 11.26
N GLY A 178 -10.54 21.58 10.26
CA GLY A 178 -9.44 22.52 10.43
C GLY A 178 -9.89 23.92 10.83
N SER A 179 -11.02 24.40 10.28
CA SER A 179 -11.63 25.67 10.66
C SER A 179 -12.10 25.67 12.12
N GLU A 180 -12.77 24.61 12.58
CA GLU A 180 -13.20 24.49 13.98
C GLU A 180 -12.02 24.39 14.96
N MET A 181 -10.89 23.84 14.50
CA MET A 181 -9.63 23.78 15.26
C MET A 181 -8.82 25.11 15.18
N ASN A 182 -9.34 26.13 14.50
CA ASN A 182 -8.67 27.41 14.25
C ASN A 182 -7.30 27.25 13.55
N LEU A 183 -7.16 26.26 12.67
CA LEU A 183 -5.95 26.08 11.87
C LEU A 183 -5.94 27.09 10.71
N LYS A 184 -4.75 27.57 10.35
CA LYS A 184 -4.56 28.50 9.22
C LYS A 184 -4.74 27.77 7.89
N ASN A 185 -5.21 28.50 6.85
CA ASN A 185 -5.36 28.01 5.50
C ASN A 185 -6.46 26.94 5.31
N PHE A 186 -7.49 27.00 6.13
CA PHE A 186 -8.68 26.15 6.03
C PHE A 186 -9.94 26.91 5.60
N GLU A 187 -9.77 28.03 4.91
CA GLU A 187 -10.86 28.92 4.43
C GLU A 187 -11.27 28.63 2.99
N ALA A 188 -10.70 27.63 2.32
CA ALA A 188 -10.99 27.27 0.92
C ALA A 188 -12.49 27.07 0.69
N ILE A 189 -13.06 27.69 -0.38
CA ILE A 189 -14.44 27.58 -0.78
C ILE A 189 -14.63 26.54 -1.88
N SER A 190 -13.64 26.44 -2.76
CA SER A 190 -13.59 25.52 -3.89
C SER A 190 -12.37 24.58 -3.83
N VAL A 191 -12.39 23.53 -4.64
CA VAL A 191 -11.22 22.65 -4.79
C VAL A 191 -10.04 23.39 -5.43
N ASP A 192 -10.32 24.41 -6.24
CA ASP A 192 -9.28 25.23 -6.87
C ASP A 192 -8.53 26.05 -5.81
N ASP A 193 -9.21 26.59 -4.80
CA ASP A 193 -8.57 27.31 -3.69
C ASP A 193 -7.61 26.40 -2.89
N VAL A 194 -7.88 25.10 -2.82
CA VAL A 194 -7.01 24.13 -2.20
C VAL A 194 -5.79 23.83 -3.08
N PHE A 195 -5.98 23.83 -4.40
CA PHE A 195 -4.96 23.42 -5.37
C PHE A 195 -4.03 24.57 -5.81
N ASP A 196 -4.54 25.80 -5.92
CA ASP A 196 -3.78 26.96 -6.42
C ASP A 196 -2.47 27.25 -5.68
N PRO A 197 -2.39 27.14 -4.33
CA PRO A 197 -1.12 27.29 -3.61
C PRO A 197 -0.07 26.26 -4.02
N PHE A 198 -0.50 25.08 -4.47
CA PHE A 198 0.39 24.03 -4.96
C PHE A 198 0.87 24.32 -6.38
N THR A 199 -0.02 24.80 -7.28
CA THR A 199 0.36 25.12 -8.66
C THR A 199 1.37 26.25 -8.73
N GLN A 200 1.29 27.25 -7.88
CA GLN A 200 2.26 28.34 -7.82
C GLN A 200 3.64 27.90 -7.34
N LYS A 201 3.71 26.86 -6.50
CA LYS A 201 4.98 26.26 -6.03
C LYS A 201 5.48 25.13 -6.92
N MET A 202 4.60 24.56 -7.75
CA MET A 202 4.92 23.54 -8.75
C MET A 202 5.58 24.11 -10.02
N VAL A 203 6.10 25.31 -10.01
CA VAL A 203 7.13 25.65 -10.97
C VAL A 203 8.26 24.67 -10.70
N PHE A 204 8.24 23.58 -11.46
CA PHE A 204 9.27 22.56 -11.47
C PHE A 204 10.60 23.24 -11.80
N GLU A 205 11.27 23.76 -10.82
CA GLU A 205 12.70 23.68 -10.87
C GLU A 205 12.99 22.18 -10.94
N SER A 206 13.44 21.74 -12.11
CA SER A 206 14.00 20.41 -12.29
C SER A 206 15.27 20.36 -11.43
N THR A 207 15.10 20.35 -10.12
CA THR A 207 16.16 20.06 -9.19
C THR A 207 16.51 18.61 -9.49
N LYS A 208 17.65 18.44 -10.16
CA LYS A 208 18.33 17.15 -10.22
C LYS A 208 18.35 16.64 -8.78
N VAL A 209 17.43 15.75 -8.45
CA VAL A 209 17.42 15.10 -7.15
C VAL A 209 18.68 14.27 -7.10
N THR A 210 19.73 14.87 -6.57
CA THR A 210 20.96 14.13 -6.27
C THR A 210 20.59 13.24 -5.08
N ARG A 211 20.25 11.99 -5.37
CA ARG A 211 20.06 10.99 -4.31
C ARG A 211 21.40 10.91 -3.58
N GLN A 212 21.42 11.38 -2.34
CA GLN A 212 22.59 11.19 -1.51
C GLN A 212 22.72 9.69 -1.27
N ASN A 213 23.83 9.11 -1.74
CA ASN A 213 24.23 7.75 -1.42
C ASN A 213 24.52 7.65 0.08
N LYS A 214 23.50 7.52 0.90
CA LYS A 214 23.69 7.02 2.25
C LYS A 214 23.99 5.54 2.10
N SER A 215 25.09 5.08 2.69
CA SER A 215 25.41 3.68 2.83
C SER A 215 24.22 2.95 3.43
N ILE A 216 23.52 2.18 2.60
CA ILE A 216 22.38 1.38 3.05
C ILE A 216 22.99 0.18 3.75
N CYS A 217 22.74 0.03 5.04
CA CYS A 217 23.00 -1.22 5.73
C CYS A 217 22.18 -2.32 5.08
N ILE A 218 22.85 -3.24 4.41
CA ILE A 218 22.24 -4.48 3.96
C ILE A 218 21.96 -5.28 5.24
N SER A 219 20.70 -5.40 5.62
CA SER A 219 20.33 -6.42 6.59
C SER A 219 20.58 -7.76 5.88
N THR A 220 21.65 -8.43 6.23
CA THR A 220 21.86 -9.82 5.84
C THR A 220 20.72 -10.61 6.45
N VAL A 221 19.70 -10.92 5.65
CA VAL A 221 18.67 -11.88 6.05
C VAL A 221 19.41 -13.17 6.35
N LYS A 222 19.44 -13.57 7.63
CA LYS A 222 19.97 -14.88 8.00
C LYS A 222 19.17 -15.91 7.22
N GLU A 223 19.84 -16.71 6.41
CA GLU A 223 19.22 -17.85 5.74
C GLU A 223 18.70 -18.80 6.82
N ASP A 224 17.41 -18.70 7.09
CA ASP A 224 16.71 -19.65 7.94
C ASP A 224 16.39 -20.86 7.06
N ARG A 225 17.20 -21.91 7.21
CA ARG A 225 17.10 -23.13 6.42
C ARG A 225 15.77 -23.82 6.74
N GLY A 226 14.84 -23.79 5.80
CA GLY A 226 13.55 -24.48 5.87
C GLY A 226 12.33 -23.59 5.69
N ASN A 227 12.48 -22.29 5.67
CA ASN A 227 11.38 -21.37 5.45
C ASN A 227 11.20 -21.02 3.98
N ILE A 228 9.95 -21.01 3.53
CA ILE A 228 9.52 -20.63 2.17
C ILE A 228 9.39 -19.12 2.13
N GLU A 229 9.86 -18.49 1.03
CA GLU A 229 9.69 -17.06 0.82
C GLU A 229 8.28 -16.74 0.34
N ILE A 230 7.68 -15.71 0.93
CA ILE A 230 6.36 -15.25 0.50
C ILE A 230 6.51 -14.23 -0.61
N THR A 231 5.78 -14.43 -1.69
CA THR A 231 5.50 -13.39 -2.68
C THR A 231 4.02 -13.02 -2.60
N THR A 232 3.72 -11.74 -2.68
CA THR A 232 2.34 -11.26 -2.60
C THR A 232 1.95 -10.49 -3.85
N GLU A 233 0.69 -10.59 -4.19
CA GLU A 233 0.05 -9.80 -5.23
C GLU A 233 -1.25 -9.20 -4.68
N ILE A 234 -1.53 -7.93 -4.98
CA ILE A 234 -2.83 -7.33 -4.69
C ILE A 234 -3.73 -7.57 -5.91
N PRO A 235 -4.83 -8.32 -5.76
CA PRO A 235 -5.74 -8.54 -6.87
C PRO A 235 -6.32 -7.21 -7.38
N PRO A 236 -6.49 -7.02 -8.69
CA PRO A 236 -6.97 -5.75 -9.26
C PRO A 236 -8.29 -5.26 -8.65
N TYR A 237 -9.19 -6.16 -8.27
CA TYR A 237 -10.48 -5.80 -7.67
C TYR A 237 -10.47 -5.79 -6.13
N SER A 238 -9.29 -5.86 -5.51
CA SER A 238 -9.12 -5.74 -4.06
C SER A 238 -8.31 -4.51 -3.64
N THR A 239 -8.04 -3.59 -4.56
CA THR A 239 -7.15 -2.44 -4.36
C THR A 239 -7.77 -1.33 -3.51
N ASP A 240 -9.08 -1.17 -3.50
CA ASP A 240 -9.77 -0.12 -2.74
C ASP A 240 -11.16 -0.54 -2.26
N GLN A 241 -11.76 0.26 -1.39
CA GLN A 241 -13.07 -0.04 -0.79
C GLN A 241 -14.19 -0.10 -1.82
N LEU A 242 -14.19 0.72 -2.88
CA LEU A 242 -15.23 0.72 -3.89
C LEU A 242 -15.23 -0.61 -4.65
N LEU A 243 -14.05 -1.05 -5.09
CA LEU A 243 -13.91 -2.33 -5.82
C LEU A 243 -14.25 -3.52 -4.92
N ARG A 244 -13.84 -3.49 -3.65
CA ARG A 244 -14.16 -4.55 -2.66
C ARG A 244 -15.66 -4.66 -2.39
N ASN A 245 -16.41 -3.56 -2.47
CA ASN A 245 -17.86 -3.54 -2.28
C ASN A 245 -18.67 -3.79 -3.57
N ALA A 246 -18.02 -3.87 -4.73
CA ALA A 246 -18.67 -4.18 -6.00
C ALA A 246 -18.86 -5.69 -6.16
N THR A 247 -20.03 -6.22 -5.76
CA THR A 247 -20.33 -7.66 -5.74
C THR A 247 -20.03 -8.35 -7.06
N SER A 248 -20.36 -7.72 -8.19
CA SER A 248 -20.08 -8.26 -9.52
C SER A 248 -18.58 -8.43 -9.80
N LEU A 249 -17.75 -7.51 -9.33
CA LEU A 249 -16.28 -7.59 -9.47
C LEU A 249 -15.69 -8.64 -8.54
N GLN A 250 -16.24 -8.78 -7.33
CA GLN A 250 -15.79 -9.77 -6.36
C GLN A 250 -16.05 -11.21 -6.80
N GLN A 251 -16.99 -11.44 -7.71
CA GLN A 251 -17.26 -12.74 -8.32
C GLN A 251 -16.30 -13.07 -9.49
N MET A 252 -15.50 -12.11 -9.93
CA MET A 252 -14.56 -12.31 -11.02
C MET A 252 -13.28 -13.00 -10.52
N ARG A 253 -12.64 -13.80 -11.40
CA ARG A 253 -11.35 -14.46 -11.08
C ARG A 253 -10.26 -13.47 -10.64
N GLN A 254 -10.28 -12.27 -11.16
CA GLN A 254 -9.34 -11.20 -10.86
C GLN A 254 -9.50 -10.58 -9.45
N SER A 255 -10.52 -10.96 -8.69
CA SER A 255 -10.65 -10.56 -7.28
C SER A 255 -9.70 -11.32 -6.35
N GLY A 256 -9.03 -12.38 -6.87
CA GLY A 256 -8.20 -13.27 -6.07
C GLY A 256 -9.01 -14.29 -5.28
N ASP A 257 -8.30 -15.14 -4.58
CA ASP A 257 -8.84 -16.17 -3.68
C ASP A 257 -8.01 -16.26 -2.39
N ASP A 258 -8.47 -17.01 -1.41
CA ASP A 258 -7.76 -17.24 -0.13
C ASP A 258 -6.85 -18.47 -0.19
N SER A 259 -6.32 -18.80 -1.39
CA SER A 259 -5.40 -19.91 -1.56
C SER A 259 -3.96 -19.53 -1.24
N ILE A 260 -3.21 -20.50 -0.74
CA ILE A 260 -1.76 -20.48 -0.61
C ILE A 260 -1.21 -21.28 -1.78
N ARG A 261 -0.44 -20.65 -2.67
CA ARG A 261 0.02 -21.29 -3.90
C ARG A 261 1.46 -21.72 -3.81
N LEU A 262 1.74 -22.94 -4.21
CA LEU A 262 3.05 -23.54 -4.32
C LEU A 262 3.20 -24.18 -5.70
N ASN A 263 4.44 -24.33 -6.17
CA ASN A 263 4.68 -25.25 -7.27
C ASN A 263 4.61 -26.71 -6.82
N GLU A 264 4.48 -27.61 -7.76
CA GLU A 264 4.34 -29.04 -7.52
C GLU A 264 5.56 -29.62 -6.78
N SER A 265 6.78 -29.18 -7.09
CA SER A 265 8.00 -29.69 -6.47
C SER A 265 8.07 -29.31 -4.98
N CYS A 266 7.69 -28.08 -4.62
CA CYS A 266 7.65 -27.64 -3.21
C CYS A 266 6.53 -28.35 -2.44
N ALA A 267 5.36 -28.52 -3.04
CA ALA A 267 4.25 -29.22 -2.41
C ALA A 267 4.62 -30.69 -2.13
N ALA A 268 5.24 -31.38 -3.09
CA ALA A 268 5.68 -32.75 -2.92
C ALA A 268 6.76 -32.91 -1.82
N GLN A 269 7.71 -31.97 -1.69
CA GLN A 269 8.70 -31.96 -0.62
C GLN A 269 8.10 -31.80 0.78
N LEU A 270 6.93 -31.17 0.86
CA LEU A 270 6.19 -30.96 2.10
C LEU A 270 5.10 -32.01 2.34
N GLU A 271 5.01 -33.01 1.46
CA GLU A 271 3.97 -34.05 1.48
C GLU A 271 2.54 -33.48 1.44
N LEU A 272 2.35 -32.40 0.66
CA LEU A 272 1.10 -31.68 0.52
C LEU A 272 0.49 -31.93 -0.87
N SER A 273 -0.83 -31.98 -0.95
CA SER A 273 -1.62 -32.18 -2.18
C SER A 273 -2.50 -30.97 -2.50
N ASP A 274 -2.83 -30.79 -3.79
CA ASP A 274 -3.74 -29.74 -4.22
C ASP A 274 -5.09 -29.85 -3.49
N GLY A 275 -5.52 -28.75 -2.90
CA GLY A 275 -6.76 -28.68 -2.12
C GLY A 275 -6.62 -28.92 -0.63
N ASP A 276 -5.45 -29.32 -0.14
CA ASP A 276 -5.22 -29.51 1.29
C ASP A 276 -5.43 -28.20 2.07
N LYS A 277 -5.91 -28.35 3.30
CA LYS A 277 -6.01 -27.24 4.25
C LYS A 277 -4.69 -27.11 4.99
N ILE A 278 -3.97 -26.01 4.74
CA ILE A 278 -2.64 -25.81 5.29
C ILE A 278 -2.58 -24.53 6.14
N GLY A 279 -1.72 -24.56 7.14
CA GLY A 279 -1.36 -23.42 7.95
C GLY A 279 -0.12 -22.73 7.41
N ILE A 280 -0.10 -21.41 7.50
CA ILE A 280 1.06 -20.57 7.24
C ILE A 280 1.38 -19.73 8.47
N GLU A 281 2.64 -19.70 8.86
CA GLU A 281 3.13 -18.95 10.01
C GLU A 281 4.26 -18.02 9.58
N VAL A 282 4.13 -16.74 9.93
CA VAL A 282 5.13 -15.68 9.69
C VAL A 282 5.39 -14.97 11.00
N SER A 283 6.58 -15.12 11.56
CA SER A 283 6.89 -14.60 12.91
C SER A 283 5.89 -15.09 13.95
N LYS A 284 4.97 -14.24 14.40
CA LYS A 284 3.92 -14.58 15.38
C LYS A 284 2.52 -14.66 14.76
N ALA A 285 2.39 -14.26 13.48
CA ALA A 285 1.12 -14.30 12.78
C ALA A 285 0.88 -15.68 12.17
N ARG A 286 -0.35 -16.16 12.24
CA ARG A 286 -0.78 -17.43 11.65
C ARG A 286 -2.05 -17.21 10.84
N ALA A 287 -2.14 -17.91 9.73
CA ALA A 287 -3.35 -17.99 8.93
C ALA A 287 -3.55 -19.42 8.40
N ILE A 288 -4.75 -19.68 7.93
CA ILE A 288 -5.13 -20.94 7.33
C ILE A 288 -5.67 -20.66 5.93
N GLY A 289 -5.16 -21.40 4.96
CA GLY A 289 -5.62 -21.31 3.59
C GLY A 289 -5.74 -22.69 2.94
N LYS A 290 -6.29 -22.70 1.74
CA LYS A 290 -6.35 -23.91 0.91
C LYS A 290 -5.13 -23.91 -0.02
N LEU A 291 -4.42 -25.05 -0.08
CA LEU A 291 -3.31 -25.21 -1.02
C LEU A 291 -3.83 -25.24 -2.45
N LYS A 292 -3.14 -24.56 -3.33
CA LYS A 292 -3.35 -24.61 -4.77
C LYS A 292 -2.01 -24.82 -5.47
N ILE A 293 -1.92 -25.87 -6.27
CA ILE A 293 -0.71 -26.11 -7.07
C ILE A 293 -0.71 -25.15 -8.26
N ASP A 294 0.39 -24.38 -8.37
CA ASP A 294 0.60 -23.41 -9.45
C ASP A 294 2.09 -23.43 -9.85
N ASN A 295 2.39 -24.06 -10.97
CA ASN A 295 3.78 -24.19 -11.45
C ASN A 295 4.39 -22.88 -11.99
N ALA A 296 3.64 -21.78 -12.00
CA ALA A 296 4.18 -20.44 -12.24
C ALA A 296 4.88 -19.87 -10.99
N VAL A 297 4.62 -20.42 -9.80
CA VAL A 297 5.29 -20.03 -8.55
C VAL A 297 6.70 -20.63 -8.53
N PRO A 298 7.77 -19.84 -8.29
CA PRO A 298 9.13 -20.35 -8.22
C PRO A 298 9.34 -21.36 -7.06
N ASP A 299 10.41 -22.16 -7.17
CA ASP A 299 10.83 -23.04 -6.08
C ASP A 299 11.13 -22.27 -4.81
N LYS A 300 10.86 -22.89 -3.67
CA LYS A 300 11.03 -22.31 -2.32
C LYS A 300 10.28 -20.98 -2.10
N THR A 301 9.23 -20.76 -2.86
CA THR A 301 8.38 -19.59 -2.78
C THR A 301 6.93 -20.04 -2.60
N CYS A 302 6.17 -19.32 -1.79
CA CYS A 302 4.72 -19.39 -1.81
C CYS A 302 4.12 -18.05 -2.27
N MET A 303 3.06 -18.12 -3.06
CA MET A 303 2.34 -16.94 -3.51
C MET A 303 0.98 -16.88 -2.79
N ILE A 304 0.67 -15.73 -2.23
CA ILE A 304 -0.63 -15.43 -1.61
C ILE A 304 -1.13 -14.08 -2.07
N PHE A 305 -2.45 -13.95 -2.18
CA PHE A 305 -3.03 -12.65 -2.43
C PHE A 305 -3.11 -11.84 -1.12
N SER A 306 -2.59 -10.62 -1.15
CA SER A 306 -2.80 -9.63 -0.09
C SER A 306 -4.18 -8.97 -0.22
N ALA A 307 -4.55 -8.13 0.74
CA ALA A 307 -5.87 -7.51 0.81
C ALA A 307 -7.04 -8.55 0.82
N ARG A 308 -6.76 -9.73 1.41
CA ARG A 308 -7.74 -10.80 1.68
C ARG A 308 -7.77 -11.03 3.18
N GLU A 309 -8.94 -10.93 3.79
CA GLU A 309 -9.09 -10.94 5.26
C GLU A 309 -8.43 -12.16 5.93
N ALA A 310 -8.60 -13.33 5.32
CA ALA A 310 -8.05 -14.57 5.85
C ALA A 310 -6.51 -14.63 5.88
N LEU A 311 -5.82 -13.95 4.97
CA LEU A 311 -4.37 -14.05 4.75
C LEU A 311 -3.60 -12.75 5.00
N THR A 312 -4.28 -11.63 5.24
CA THR A 312 -3.65 -10.31 5.34
C THR A 312 -2.52 -10.26 6.38
N ASN A 313 -2.68 -10.91 7.53
CA ASN A 313 -1.70 -10.87 8.61
C ASN A 313 -0.38 -11.61 8.29
N VAL A 314 -0.39 -12.47 7.30
CA VAL A 314 0.77 -13.25 6.83
C VAL A 314 1.24 -12.84 5.44
N ALA A 315 0.51 -11.96 4.76
CA ALA A 315 0.78 -11.52 3.40
C ALA A 315 1.90 -10.45 3.35
N LEU A 316 3.07 -10.79 3.86
CA LEU A 316 4.26 -9.93 3.93
C LEU A 316 5.25 -10.33 2.83
N ASN A 317 5.28 -9.57 1.74
CA ASN A 317 6.16 -9.85 0.59
C ASN A 317 7.63 -9.95 1.01
N GLY A 318 8.32 -10.99 0.56
CA GLY A 318 9.73 -11.28 0.90
C GLY A 318 9.95 -11.79 2.33
N ALA A 319 8.90 -11.94 3.14
CA ALA A 319 9.02 -12.59 4.45
C ALA A 319 9.26 -14.10 4.29
N ARG A 320 9.77 -14.72 5.35
CA ARG A 320 9.94 -16.18 5.43
C ARG A 320 8.82 -16.81 6.24
N ALA A 321 8.18 -17.81 5.66
CA ALA A 321 7.06 -18.53 6.25
C ALA A 321 7.38 -20.00 6.52
N ARG A 322 6.78 -20.53 7.56
CA ARG A 322 6.66 -21.96 7.79
C ARG A 322 5.28 -22.42 7.35
N LEU A 323 5.24 -23.44 6.50
CA LEU A 323 3.99 -24.12 6.12
C LEU A 323 3.86 -25.43 6.89
N PHE A 324 2.63 -25.78 7.25
CA PHE A 324 2.34 -27.04 7.97
C PHE A 324 0.96 -27.56 7.59
N ASN A 325 0.83 -28.90 7.61
CA ASN A 325 -0.45 -29.55 7.37
C ASN A 325 -1.32 -29.50 8.63
N ILE A 326 -2.59 -29.10 8.51
CA ILE A 326 -3.50 -28.99 9.65
C ILE A 326 -4.11 -30.36 10.02
N GLN A 327 -4.10 -31.31 9.09
CA GLN A 327 -4.64 -32.66 9.36
C GLN A 327 -3.75 -33.51 10.28
N SER A 328 -2.52 -33.11 10.53
CA SER A 328 -1.58 -33.85 11.38
C SER A 328 -1.58 -33.47 12.86
N ASP A 329 -2.36 -32.44 13.25
CA ASP A 329 -2.41 -31.93 14.62
C ASP A 329 -3.76 -32.18 15.34
N THR A 330 -4.53 -33.23 14.89
CA THR A 330 -5.74 -33.72 15.61
C THR A 330 -5.51 -35.05 16.30
#